data_c700ed7aed5cf7da9cc389fdb7133e21
#
_entry.id   c700ed7aed5cf7da9cc389fdb7133e21
#
_cell.length_a   1.000
_cell.length_b   1.000
_cell.length_c   1.000
_cell.angle_alpha   90.00
_cell.angle_beta   90.00
_cell.angle_gamma   90.00
#
_symmetry.space_group_name_H-M   'P 1'
#
loop_
_entity.id
_entity.type
_entity.pdbx_description
1 polymer ?
#
loop_
_entity_poly.entity_id
_entity_poly.type
_entity_poly.pdbx_seq_one_letter_code
_entity_poly.pdbx_strand_id
1 'polypeptide(L)'
;NKLLHAKDVDEFLAYVDAAEKEKFPEEAEEKAEAPADASAKPYQILAVTACPTGIAHTYMAAEGLEKKAKEMGVTIKVETNGSGGAKNVLTPEEIAACDCIIIAADKDVAMARFDGKPLISTKVSDGINKAQELIERALSGNAPVYHSKGGATEEGGASSDGDTIGRKIYKSLMNGVSHMLPFVIGGGILIALSFLVDGANAGTAAFGSGTPLAKFFNTVGNTAFGMMFPILAGYFAMGIGGRPALMPGIVSGLIA
;
A
#
# COMPACT_ATOMS: atom_id res chain seq x y z
N ASN A 1 -13.27 -29.37 -3.57
CA ASN A 1 -12.28 -30.15 -4.35
C ASN A 1 -12.49 -30.14 -5.87
N LYS A 2 -13.29 -29.22 -6.41
CA LYS A 2 -13.50 -29.08 -7.85
C LYS A 2 -12.26 -28.53 -8.58
N LEU A 3 -11.46 -27.68 -7.92
CA LEU A 3 -10.20 -27.11 -8.44
C LEU A 3 -9.16 -28.17 -8.84
N LEU A 4 -9.15 -29.34 -8.15
CA LEU A 4 -8.21 -30.44 -8.42
C LEU A 4 -8.62 -31.31 -9.62
N HIS A 5 -9.79 -31.08 -10.20
CA HIS A 5 -10.34 -31.86 -11.31
C HIS A 5 -10.53 -31.02 -12.59
N ALA A 6 -10.07 -29.77 -12.60
CA ALA A 6 -10.10 -28.93 -13.79
C ALA A 6 -9.25 -29.55 -14.91
N LYS A 7 -9.83 -29.66 -16.11
CA LYS A 7 -9.21 -30.35 -17.26
C LYS A 7 -8.35 -29.43 -18.11
N ASP A 8 -8.57 -28.11 -17.98
CA ASP A 8 -7.79 -27.09 -18.67
C ASP A 8 -7.70 -25.81 -17.82
N VAL A 9 -6.91 -24.84 -18.30
CA VAL A 9 -6.65 -23.57 -17.61
C VAL A 9 -7.90 -22.70 -17.51
N ASP A 10 -8.75 -22.73 -18.52
CA ASP A 10 -9.95 -21.89 -18.57
C ASP A 10 -11.00 -22.40 -17.57
N GLU A 11 -11.15 -23.73 -17.43
CA GLU A 11 -12.00 -24.34 -16.43
C GLU A 11 -11.47 -24.09 -15.01
N PHE A 12 -10.14 -24.11 -14.81
CA PHE A 12 -9.50 -23.78 -13.53
C PHE A 12 -9.77 -22.33 -13.15
N LEU A 13 -9.60 -21.37 -14.07
CA LEU A 13 -9.86 -19.95 -13.85
C LEU A 13 -11.33 -19.69 -13.53
N ALA A 14 -12.25 -20.36 -14.24
CA ALA A 14 -13.69 -20.27 -13.96
C ALA A 14 -14.05 -20.75 -12.54
N TYR A 15 -13.38 -21.80 -12.04
CA TYR A 15 -13.58 -22.25 -10.65
C TYR A 15 -12.98 -21.29 -9.62
N VAL A 16 -11.85 -20.65 -9.93
CA VAL A 16 -11.25 -19.61 -9.08
C VAL A 16 -12.17 -18.40 -9.00
N ASP A 17 -12.64 -17.89 -10.12
CA ASP A 17 -13.57 -16.74 -10.20
C ASP A 17 -14.89 -17.02 -9.47
N ALA A 18 -15.42 -18.25 -9.60
CA ALA A 18 -16.62 -18.64 -8.89
C ALA A 18 -16.41 -18.72 -7.37
N ALA A 19 -15.25 -19.23 -6.93
CA ALA A 19 -14.89 -19.33 -5.51
C ALA A 19 -14.61 -17.94 -4.89
N GLU A 20 -14.06 -17.01 -5.68
CA GLU A 20 -13.82 -15.63 -5.26
C GLU A 20 -15.16 -14.90 -5.06
N LYS A 21 -16.10 -15.03 -5.99
CA LYS A 21 -17.45 -14.46 -5.86
C LYS A 21 -18.25 -15.07 -4.70
N GLU A 22 -18.04 -16.36 -4.37
CA GLU A 22 -18.73 -17.01 -3.26
C GLU A 22 -18.16 -16.60 -1.90
N LYS A 23 -16.85 -16.35 -1.81
CA LYS A 23 -16.16 -15.92 -0.58
C LYS A 23 -16.23 -14.43 -0.30
N PHE A 24 -16.35 -13.60 -1.34
CA PHE A 24 -16.36 -12.14 -1.26
C PHE A 24 -17.55 -11.56 -2.04
N PRO A 25 -18.80 -11.81 -1.60
CA PRO A 25 -19.99 -11.33 -2.30
C PRO A 25 -20.10 -9.79 -2.30
N GLU A 26 -19.44 -9.09 -1.38
CA GLU A 26 -19.51 -7.63 -1.25
C GLU A 26 -18.67 -6.86 -2.29
N GLU A 27 -17.63 -7.44 -2.89
CA GLU A 27 -16.83 -6.73 -3.92
C GLU A 27 -17.53 -6.61 -5.29
N ALA A 28 -18.60 -7.38 -5.53
CA ALA A 28 -19.35 -7.35 -6.79
C ALA A 28 -20.51 -6.33 -6.81
N GLU A 29 -21.00 -5.89 -5.65
CA GLU A 29 -22.12 -4.95 -5.55
C GLU A 29 -21.67 -3.49 -5.38
N GLU A 30 -20.42 -3.22 -4.99
CA GLU A 30 -19.89 -1.86 -4.75
C GLU A 30 -19.59 -1.05 -6.03
N LYS A 31 -19.82 -1.63 -7.22
CA LYS A 31 -19.71 -0.92 -8.51
C LYS A 31 -21.00 -0.24 -8.98
N ALA A 32 -22.07 -0.27 -8.21
CA ALA A 32 -23.40 0.14 -8.69
C ALA A 32 -24.21 1.03 -7.76
N GLU A 33 -23.61 1.88 -6.91
CA GLU A 33 -24.37 2.98 -6.29
C GLU A 33 -23.50 4.23 -6.12
N ALA A 34 -23.35 4.96 -7.24
CA ALA A 34 -23.12 6.40 -7.15
C ALA A 34 -24.49 7.08 -7.04
N PRO A 35 -24.79 7.83 -5.98
CA PRO A 35 -26.03 8.61 -5.95
C PRO A 35 -25.91 9.73 -6.98
N ALA A 36 -26.74 9.66 -8.00
CA ALA A 36 -26.96 10.72 -8.97
C ALA A 36 -27.81 11.81 -8.32
N ASP A 37 -27.19 12.72 -7.58
CA ASP A 37 -27.76 14.02 -7.27
C ASP A 37 -26.66 15.08 -7.28
N ALA A 38 -26.67 15.92 -8.30
CA ALA A 38 -25.60 16.87 -8.64
C ALA A 38 -25.58 18.13 -7.77
N SER A 39 -26.18 18.13 -6.58
CA SER A 39 -26.20 19.26 -5.64
C SER A 39 -25.85 18.96 -4.20
N ALA A 40 -25.64 17.70 -3.81
CA ALA A 40 -25.15 17.32 -2.49
C ALA A 40 -23.68 16.92 -2.59
N LYS A 41 -22.85 17.36 -1.61
CA LYS A 41 -21.45 16.90 -1.47
C LYS A 41 -21.46 15.38 -1.41
N PRO A 42 -20.82 14.65 -2.32
CA PRO A 42 -20.91 13.19 -2.36
C PRO A 42 -20.33 12.56 -1.09
N TYR A 43 -19.31 13.17 -0.49
CA TYR A 43 -18.67 12.73 0.74
C TYR A 43 -18.34 13.92 1.64
N GLN A 44 -18.68 13.80 2.94
CA GLN A 44 -18.32 14.79 3.96
C GLN A 44 -16.84 14.66 4.33
N ILE A 45 -16.36 13.43 4.49
CA ILE A 45 -15.00 13.11 4.87
C ILE A 45 -14.36 12.24 3.79
N LEU A 46 -13.12 12.55 3.45
CA LEU A 46 -12.28 11.66 2.66
C LEU A 46 -11.18 11.09 3.56
N ALA A 47 -10.76 9.86 3.31
CA ALA A 47 -9.65 9.28 4.03
C ALA A 47 -8.66 8.59 3.10
N VAL A 48 -7.40 8.52 3.53
CA VAL A 48 -6.35 7.73 2.88
C VAL A 48 -5.71 6.83 3.93
N THR A 49 -5.67 5.54 3.67
CA THR A 49 -5.00 4.58 4.54
C THR A 49 -3.79 3.96 3.84
N ALA A 50 -2.67 3.87 4.55
CA ALA A 50 -1.47 3.27 4.01
C ALA A 50 -0.58 2.69 5.13
N CYS A 51 -0.04 1.49 4.91
CA CYS A 51 0.98 0.93 5.79
C CYS A 51 2.19 0.46 4.98
N PRO A 52 3.36 0.25 5.61
CA PRO A 52 4.57 -0.17 4.92
C PRO A 52 4.41 -1.44 4.11
N THR A 53 3.75 -2.45 4.66
CA THR A 53 3.47 -3.72 3.97
C THR A 53 2.32 -3.62 2.96
N GLY A 54 1.42 -2.63 3.13
CA GLY A 54 0.27 -2.39 2.25
C GLY A 54 -0.77 -3.52 2.25
N ILE A 55 -0.82 -4.34 3.31
CA ILE A 55 -1.71 -5.52 3.38
C ILE A 55 -2.75 -5.33 4.49
N ALA A 56 -2.54 -5.93 5.66
CA ALA A 56 -3.58 -6.03 6.68
C ALA A 56 -4.00 -4.67 7.27
N HIS A 57 -3.06 -3.88 7.80
CA HIS A 57 -3.38 -2.65 8.52
C HIS A 57 -4.03 -1.59 7.63
N THR A 58 -3.67 -1.53 6.34
CA THR A 58 -4.28 -0.60 5.39
C THR A 58 -5.77 -0.85 5.26
N TYR A 59 -6.16 -2.12 5.05
CA TYR A 59 -7.56 -2.49 4.87
C TYR A 59 -8.35 -2.46 6.18
N MET A 60 -7.76 -2.89 7.30
CA MET A 60 -8.39 -2.81 8.63
C MET A 60 -8.68 -1.36 9.03
N ALA A 61 -7.79 -0.42 8.72
CA ALA A 61 -8.03 1.00 9.01
C ALA A 61 -9.13 1.58 8.11
N ALA A 62 -9.20 1.18 6.83
CA ALA A 62 -10.26 1.59 5.92
C ALA A 62 -11.62 1.07 6.42
N GLU A 63 -11.73 -0.23 6.68
CA GLU A 63 -12.95 -0.84 7.23
C GLU A 63 -13.38 -0.21 8.55
N GLY A 64 -12.42 0.06 9.46
CA GLY A 64 -12.70 0.71 10.74
C GLY A 64 -13.28 2.11 10.58
N LEU A 65 -12.74 2.91 9.66
CA LEU A 65 -13.24 4.25 9.35
C LEU A 65 -14.62 4.19 8.68
N GLU A 66 -14.82 3.34 7.68
CA GLU A 66 -16.08 3.20 6.94
C GLU A 66 -17.21 2.70 7.85
N LYS A 67 -16.96 1.65 8.64
CA LYS A 67 -17.92 1.11 9.59
C LYS A 67 -18.34 2.16 10.61
N LYS A 68 -17.37 2.88 11.18
CA LYS A 68 -17.67 3.88 12.21
C LYS A 68 -18.39 5.10 11.61
N ALA A 69 -18.03 5.54 10.42
CA ALA A 69 -18.72 6.60 9.70
C ALA A 69 -20.19 6.23 9.42
N LYS A 70 -20.43 4.99 8.98
CA LYS A 70 -21.80 4.46 8.78
C LYS A 70 -22.62 4.45 10.06
N GLU A 71 -22.01 4.03 11.20
CA GLU A 71 -22.67 4.07 12.51
C GLU A 71 -23.03 5.51 12.94
N MET A 72 -22.22 6.50 12.56
CA MET A 72 -22.42 7.92 12.88
C MET A 72 -23.27 8.67 11.84
N GLY A 73 -23.70 8.01 10.76
CA GLY A 73 -24.47 8.64 9.68
C GLY A 73 -23.66 9.63 8.83
N VAL A 74 -22.34 9.46 8.75
CA VAL A 74 -21.39 10.32 8.01
C VAL A 74 -21.01 9.64 6.72
N THR A 75 -21.02 10.39 5.60
CA THR A 75 -20.56 9.90 4.30
C THR A 75 -19.04 10.01 4.21
N ILE A 76 -18.36 8.87 4.05
CA ILE A 76 -16.91 8.79 3.93
C ILE A 76 -16.52 7.98 2.69
N LYS A 77 -15.44 8.37 2.02
CA LYS A 77 -14.76 7.53 1.02
C LYS A 77 -13.32 7.32 1.46
N VAL A 78 -12.86 6.08 1.43
CA VAL A 78 -11.51 5.72 1.85
C VAL A 78 -10.69 5.18 0.69
N GLU A 79 -9.63 5.89 0.36
CA GLU A 79 -8.58 5.42 -0.55
C GLU A 79 -7.62 4.51 0.21
N THR A 80 -7.37 3.32 -0.30
CA THR A 80 -6.41 2.38 0.28
C THR A 80 -5.16 2.28 -0.58
N ASN A 81 -4.00 2.61 -0.03
CA ASN A 81 -2.70 2.47 -0.68
C ASN A 81 -2.03 1.15 -0.25
N GLY A 82 -2.56 0.05 -0.77
CA GLY A 82 -2.10 -1.31 -0.49
C GLY A 82 -0.91 -1.75 -1.33
N SER A 83 -0.46 -3.01 -1.13
CA SER A 83 0.59 -3.66 -1.92
C SER A 83 0.20 -3.89 -3.39
N GLY A 84 -1.10 -4.05 -3.66
CA GLY A 84 -1.65 -4.18 -5.01
C GLY A 84 -1.93 -2.84 -5.71
N GLY A 85 -1.43 -1.71 -5.17
CA GLY A 85 -1.68 -0.37 -5.70
C GLY A 85 -2.76 0.39 -4.93
N ALA A 86 -3.10 1.57 -5.44
CA ALA A 86 -4.15 2.40 -4.87
C ALA A 86 -5.52 1.92 -5.36
N LYS A 87 -6.46 1.71 -4.42
CA LYS A 87 -7.87 1.43 -4.72
C LYS A 87 -8.73 2.60 -4.22
N ASN A 88 -9.90 2.80 -4.81
CA ASN A 88 -10.85 3.86 -4.47
C ASN A 88 -10.20 5.25 -4.51
N VAL A 89 -9.39 5.52 -5.52
CA VAL A 89 -8.61 6.76 -5.64
C VAL A 89 -9.54 7.97 -5.55
N LEU A 90 -9.13 8.94 -4.74
CA LEU A 90 -9.86 10.19 -4.55
C LEU A 90 -9.69 11.10 -5.77
N THR A 91 -10.79 11.57 -6.34
CA THR A 91 -10.74 12.50 -7.48
C THR A 91 -10.54 13.94 -7.01
N PRO A 92 -10.01 14.83 -7.89
CA PRO A 92 -9.86 16.24 -7.55
C PRO A 92 -11.18 16.90 -7.16
N GLU A 93 -12.29 16.49 -7.80
CA GLU A 93 -13.64 17.02 -7.54
C GLU A 93 -14.11 16.62 -6.14
N GLU A 94 -13.91 15.35 -5.74
CA GLU A 94 -14.24 14.86 -4.40
C GLU A 94 -13.39 15.59 -3.34
N ILE A 95 -12.09 15.76 -3.59
CA ILE A 95 -11.18 16.50 -2.71
C ILE A 95 -11.65 17.96 -2.58
N ALA A 96 -12.08 18.60 -3.68
CA ALA A 96 -12.59 19.97 -3.64
C ALA A 96 -13.89 20.09 -2.83
N ALA A 97 -14.77 19.09 -2.89
CA ALA A 97 -16.09 19.10 -2.26
C ALA A 97 -16.10 18.71 -0.79
N CYS A 98 -15.14 17.90 -0.31
CA CYS A 98 -15.11 17.39 1.06
C CYS A 98 -14.84 18.48 2.11
N ASP A 99 -15.30 18.22 3.34
CA ASP A 99 -15.10 19.11 4.49
C ASP A 99 -13.75 18.88 5.18
N CYS A 100 -13.30 17.63 5.29
CA CYS A 100 -12.04 17.25 5.94
C CYS A 100 -11.44 16.00 5.33
N ILE A 101 -10.12 15.87 5.45
CA ILE A 101 -9.36 14.71 4.97
C ILE A 101 -8.63 14.05 6.16
N ILE A 102 -8.74 12.72 6.28
CA ILE A 102 -8.04 11.92 7.28
C ILE A 102 -6.95 11.10 6.60
N ILE A 103 -5.69 11.32 6.96
CA ILE A 103 -4.56 10.53 6.49
C ILE A 103 -4.11 9.61 7.63
N ALA A 104 -4.53 8.36 7.58
CA ALA A 104 -4.12 7.31 8.53
C ALA A 104 -3.02 6.46 7.89
N ALA A 105 -1.78 6.95 7.94
CA ALA A 105 -0.68 6.37 7.18
C ALA A 105 0.65 6.32 7.95
N ASP A 106 1.35 5.19 7.83
CA ASP A 106 2.71 4.99 8.33
C ASP A 106 3.77 4.98 7.21
N LYS A 107 3.34 5.16 5.95
CA LYS A 107 4.22 5.43 4.80
C LYS A 107 3.83 6.75 4.14
N ASP A 108 4.67 7.23 3.24
CA ASP A 108 4.41 8.47 2.52
C ASP A 108 3.21 8.33 1.57
N VAL A 109 2.37 9.37 1.57
CA VAL A 109 1.20 9.53 0.71
C VAL A 109 1.40 10.79 -0.13
N ALA A 110 0.88 10.83 -1.36
CA ALA A 110 0.93 12.00 -2.24
C ALA A 110 0.10 13.15 -1.66
N MET A 111 0.72 13.96 -0.78
CA MET A 111 0.07 15.00 0.01
C MET A 111 -0.23 16.27 -0.80
N ALA A 112 0.50 16.53 -1.91
CA ALA A 112 0.37 17.75 -2.69
C ALA A 112 -1.05 18.01 -3.24
N ARG A 113 -1.81 16.94 -3.50
CA ARG A 113 -3.19 16.99 -3.99
C ARG A 113 -4.20 17.51 -2.95
N PHE A 114 -3.81 17.61 -1.68
CA PHE A 114 -4.65 18.06 -0.57
C PHE A 114 -4.35 19.49 -0.12
N ASP A 115 -3.61 20.26 -0.91
CA ASP A 115 -3.27 21.64 -0.59
C ASP A 115 -4.51 22.51 -0.34
N GLY A 116 -4.47 23.31 0.71
CA GLY A 116 -5.58 24.19 1.11
C GLY A 116 -6.76 23.47 1.80
N LYS A 117 -6.68 22.17 2.09
CA LYS A 117 -7.75 21.43 2.75
C LYS A 117 -7.51 21.20 4.24
N PRO A 118 -8.57 21.21 5.07
CA PRO A 118 -8.48 20.74 6.46
C PRO A 118 -8.07 19.26 6.48
N LEU A 119 -6.99 18.93 7.20
CA LEU A 119 -6.38 17.61 7.15
C LEU A 119 -5.91 17.14 8.53
N ILE A 120 -6.26 15.91 8.87
CA ILE A 120 -5.80 15.20 10.06
C ILE A 120 -4.82 14.12 9.64
N SER A 121 -3.54 14.27 10.01
CA SER A 121 -2.52 13.24 9.76
C SER A 121 -2.26 12.44 11.03
N THR A 122 -2.37 11.10 10.93
CA THR A 122 -2.19 10.18 12.05
C THR A 122 -1.56 8.86 11.58
N LYS A 123 -1.33 7.94 12.51
CA LYS A 123 -0.83 6.58 12.20
C LYS A 123 -1.96 5.70 11.69
N VAL A 124 -1.61 4.67 10.90
CA VAL A 124 -2.59 3.68 10.43
C VAL A 124 -3.31 2.98 11.59
N SER A 125 -2.61 2.74 12.71
CA SER A 125 -3.19 2.14 13.92
C SER A 125 -4.31 2.98 14.56
N ASP A 126 -4.26 4.30 14.44
CA ASP A 126 -5.33 5.16 14.95
C ASP A 126 -6.59 5.05 14.08
N GLY A 127 -6.45 4.84 12.77
CA GLY A 127 -7.58 4.53 11.89
C GLY A 127 -8.30 3.23 12.27
N ILE A 128 -7.57 2.27 12.84
CA ILE A 128 -8.14 1.02 13.35
C ILE A 128 -8.82 1.23 14.73
N ASN A 129 -8.09 1.83 15.68
CA ASN A 129 -8.48 1.83 17.10
C ASN A 129 -9.23 3.07 17.55
N LYS A 130 -9.13 4.20 16.82
CA LYS A 130 -9.67 5.52 17.17
C LYS A 130 -10.48 6.14 16.04
N ALA A 131 -11.10 5.30 15.20
CA ALA A 131 -11.86 5.77 14.03
C ALA A 131 -12.93 6.78 14.42
N GLN A 132 -13.66 6.55 15.52
CA GLN A 132 -14.69 7.46 16.01
C GLN A 132 -14.11 8.84 16.37
N GLU A 133 -13.04 8.88 17.16
CA GLU A 133 -12.39 10.13 17.58
C GLU A 133 -11.88 10.93 16.36
N LEU A 134 -11.35 10.25 15.35
CA LEU A 134 -10.88 10.88 14.10
C LEU A 134 -12.04 11.50 13.30
N ILE A 135 -13.17 10.79 13.19
CA ILE A 135 -14.36 11.28 12.50
C ILE A 135 -14.98 12.47 13.26
N GLU A 136 -15.14 12.38 14.59
CA GLU A 136 -15.62 13.49 15.42
C GLU A 136 -14.74 14.74 15.28
N ARG A 137 -13.42 14.55 15.30
CA ARG A 137 -12.47 15.63 15.10
C ARG A 137 -12.53 16.22 13.69
N ALA A 138 -12.75 15.39 12.66
CA ALA A 138 -12.93 15.85 11.30
C ALA A 138 -14.20 16.71 11.14
N LEU A 139 -15.29 16.31 11.79
CA LEU A 139 -16.56 17.02 11.77
C LEU A 139 -16.55 18.31 12.61
N SER A 140 -15.71 18.39 13.65
CA SER A 140 -15.63 19.56 14.53
C SER A 140 -15.07 20.82 13.86
N GLY A 141 -14.55 20.72 12.65
CA GLY A 141 -13.92 21.83 11.91
C GLY A 141 -12.57 22.32 12.48
N ASN A 142 -12.04 21.63 13.50
CA ASN A 142 -10.77 21.99 14.15
C ASN A 142 -9.53 21.35 13.50
N ALA A 143 -9.67 20.78 12.29
CA ALA A 143 -8.53 20.23 11.56
C ALA A 143 -7.67 21.36 10.99
N PRO A 144 -6.33 21.29 11.14
CA PRO A 144 -5.44 22.29 10.55
C PRO A 144 -5.52 22.25 9.02
N VAL A 145 -5.51 23.41 8.38
CA VAL A 145 -5.44 23.48 6.92
C VAL A 145 -4.03 23.10 6.48
N TYR A 146 -3.95 22.13 5.60
CA TYR A 146 -2.68 21.69 5.02
C TYR A 146 -2.26 22.63 3.89
N HIS A 147 -1.04 23.12 3.95
CA HIS A 147 -0.43 23.90 2.87
C HIS A 147 0.82 23.19 2.36
N SER A 148 0.79 22.84 1.09
CA SER A 148 1.98 22.32 0.39
C SER A 148 2.97 23.47 0.21
N LYS A 149 4.14 23.41 0.83
CA LYS A 149 5.24 24.35 0.53
C LYS A 149 5.70 24.07 -0.91
N GLY A 150 5.34 24.97 -1.81
CA GLY A 150 5.47 24.83 -3.25
C GLY A 150 6.83 24.36 -3.74
N GLY A 151 6.79 23.39 -4.62
CA GLY A 151 7.92 22.95 -5.44
C GLY A 151 7.96 21.44 -5.62
N ALA A 152 7.54 20.97 -6.80
CA ALA A 152 7.70 19.64 -7.35
C ALA A 152 6.60 18.62 -7.03
N THR A 153 5.88 18.24 -8.08
CA THR A 153 5.24 16.94 -8.28
C THR A 153 6.18 15.82 -7.86
N GLU A 154 5.99 15.23 -6.68
CA GLU A 154 6.83 14.11 -6.28
C GLU A 154 6.07 13.06 -5.48
N GLU A 155 6.00 11.89 -6.08
CA GLU A 155 5.99 10.62 -5.38
C GLU A 155 7.29 10.54 -4.57
N GLY A 156 7.31 11.04 -3.36
CA GLY A 156 8.49 11.00 -2.49
C GLY A 156 8.48 12.12 -1.45
N GLY A 157 8.02 11.80 -0.24
CA GLY A 157 8.45 12.45 0.98
C GLY A 157 8.09 13.91 1.20
N ALA A 158 6.81 14.26 1.28
CA ALA A 158 6.41 15.52 1.90
C ALA A 158 6.31 15.33 3.42
N SER A 159 7.37 15.68 4.13
CA SER A 159 7.35 15.78 5.59
C SER A 159 6.39 16.89 6.01
N SER A 160 5.33 16.55 6.73
CA SER A 160 4.51 17.52 7.44
C SER A 160 5.36 18.30 8.44
N ASP A 161 5.19 19.61 8.49
CA ASP A 161 5.94 20.59 9.31
C ASP A 161 5.63 20.46 10.81
N GLY A 162 5.67 19.29 11.36
CA GLY A 162 5.44 18.93 12.76
C GLY A 162 6.05 17.58 13.14
N ASP A 163 6.62 16.87 12.16
CA ASP A 163 7.24 15.58 12.45
C ASP A 163 8.62 15.77 13.10
N THR A 164 8.80 15.16 14.28
CA THR A 164 10.12 15.01 14.90
C THR A 164 11.10 14.32 13.95
N ILE A 165 12.39 14.68 14.03
CA ILE A 165 13.46 14.08 13.19
C ILE A 165 13.38 12.54 13.21
N GLY A 166 13.12 11.94 14.38
CA GLY A 166 12.95 10.50 14.51
C GLY A 166 11.79 9.93 13.71
N ARG A 167 10.66 10.66 13.61
CA ARG A 167 9.52 10.23 12.82
C ARG A 167 9.79 10.32 11.30
N LYS A 168 10.54 11.32 10.87
CA LYS A 168 10.99 11.45 9.47
C LYS A 168 11.89 10.28 9.07
N ILE A 169 12.88 9.96 9.92
CA ILE A 169 13.78 8.83 9.71
C ILE A 169 12.98 7.51 9.65
N TYR A 170 12.04 7.32 10.58
CA TYR A 170 11.17 6.14 10.59
C TYR A 170 10.34 6.01 9.31
N LYS A 171 9.70 7.09 8.86
CA LYS A 171 8.92 7.10 7.60
C LYS A 171 9.80 6.77 6.38
N SER A 172 10.99 7.37 6.31
CA SER A 172 11.93 7.11 5.21
C SER A 172 12.42 5.66 5.22
N LEU A 173 12.68 5.09 6.41
CA LEU A 173 13.04 3.68 6.54
C LEU A 173 11.88 2.77 6.08
N MET A 174 10.66 3.06 6.52
CA MET A 174 9.47 2.28 6.14
C MET A 174 9.18 2.38 4.64
N ASN A 175 9.43 3.54 4.03
CA ASN A 175 9.37 3.69 2.57
C ASN A 175 10.37 2.75 1.88
N GLY A 176 11.61 2.68 2.34
CA GLY A 176 12.61 1.74 1.85
C GLY A 176 12.18 0.28 1.98
N VAL A 177 11.66 -0.10 3.15
CA VAL A 177 11.14 -1.45 3.40
C VAL A 177 9.99 -1.81 2.44
N SER A 178 9.05 -0.89 2.20
CA SER A 178 7.93 -1.13 1.28
C SER A 178 8.38 -1.47 -0.13
N HIS A 179 9.40 -0.76 -0.64
CA HIS A 179 9.93 -0.99 -1.98
C HIS A 179 10.82 -2.24 -2.09
N MET A 180 11.43 -2.66 -0.97
CA MET A 180 12.22 -3.88 -0.87
C MET A 180 11.35 -5.15 -0.89
N LEU A 181 10.15 -5.12 -0.29
CA LEU A 181 9.29 -6.29 -0.09
C LEU A 181 9.01 -7.10 -1.37
N PRO A 182 8.69 -6.50 -2.54
CA PRO A 182 8.45 -7.28 -3.76
C PRO A 182 9.66 -8.13 -4.18
N PHE A 183 10.88 -7.63 -3.96
CA PHE A 183 12.12 -8.35 -4.30
C PHE A 183 12.35 -9.53 -3.35
N VAL A 184 12.06 -9.37 -2.06
CA VAL A 184 12.14 -10.44 -1.06
C VAL A 184 11.10 -11.52 -1.34
N ILE A 185 9.84 -11.13 -1.56
CA ILE A 185 8.75 -12.08 -1.82
C ILE A 185 8.96 -12.81 -3.14
N GLY A 186 9.21 -12.07 -4.22
CA GLY A 186 9.44 -12.65 -5.55
C GLY A 186 10.68 -13.54 -5.59
N GLY A 187 11.79 -13.07 -5.01
CA GLY A 187 13.02 -13.84 -4.89
C GLY A 187 12.83 -15.12 -4.08
N GLY A 188 12.13 -15.02 -2.93
CA GLY A 188 11.83 -16.18 -2.08
C GLY A 188 10.96 -17.22 -2.77
N ILE A 189 9.94 -16.80 -3.53
CA ILE A 189 9.10 -17.71 -4.33
C ILE A 189 9.94 -18.41 -5.39
N LEU A 190 10.80 -17.72 -6.11
CA LEU A 190 11.66 -18.30 -7.14
C LEU A 190 12.65 -19.32 -6.56
N ILE A 191 13.24 -19.01 -5.38
CA ILE A 191 14.11 -19.97 -4.67
C ILE A 191 13.30 -21.19 -4.23
N ALA A 192 12.11 -21.02 -3.68
CA ALA A 192 11.25 -22.13 -3.29
C ALA A 192 10.88 -23.01 -4.50
N LEU A 193 10.56 -22.40 -5.65
CA LEU A 193 10.31 -23.12 -6.90
C LEU A 193 11.55 -23.88 -7.39
N SER A 194 12.76 -23.35 -7.18
CA SER A 194 13.98 -24.07 -7.58
C SER A 194 14.12 -25.40 -6.82
N PHE A 195 13.81 -25.42 -5.53
CA PHE A 195 13.81 -26.65 -4.74
C PHE A 195 12.68 -27.62 -5.15
N LEU A 196 11.49 -27.08 -5.46
CA LEU A 196 10.36 -27.89 -5.89
C LEU A 196 10.66 -28.63 -7.22
N VAL A 197 11.23 -27.91 -8.19
CA VAL A 197 11.58 -28.47 -9.51
C VAL A 197 12.76 -29.46 -9.42
N ASP A 198 13.64 -29.26 -8.45
CA ASP A 198 14.85 -30.09 -8.27
C ASP A 198 14.65 -31.26 -7.30
N GLY A 199 13.41 -31.63 -7.01
CA GLY A 199 13.07 -32.69 -6.06
C GLY A 199 13.77 -34.02 -6.28
N ALA A 200 14.15 -34.35 -7.54
CA ALA A 200 14.93 -35.54 -7.87
C ALA A 200 16.35 -35.54 -7.27
N ASN A 201 16.92 -34.36 -7.00
CA ASN A 201 18.23 -34.16 -6.39
C ASN A 201 18.17 -33.95 -4.86
N ALA A 202 17.02 -34.19 -4.24
CA ALA A 202 16.84 -34.05 -2.79
C ALA A 202 17.85 -34.92 -2.04
N GLY A 203 18.55 -34.29 -1.08
CA GLY A 203 19.61 -34.96 -0.31
C GLY A 203 21.00 -34.91 -0.91
N THR A 204 21.19 -34.29 -2.06
CA THR A 204 22.51 -34.02 -2.65
C THR A 204 22.95 -32.56 -2.39
N ALA A 205 24.26 -32.29 -2.51
CA ALA A 205 24.81 -30.95 -2.37
C ALA A 205 24.36 -30.00 -3.52
N ALA A 206 23.81 -30.53 -4.60
CA ALA A 206 23.30 -29.76 -5.75
C ALA A 206 21.82 -29.42 -5.64
N PHE A 207 21.14 -29.83 -4.55
CA PHE A 207 19.70 -29.60 -4.37
C PHE A 207 19.32 -28.12 -4.50
N GLY A 208 18.38 -27.83 -5.38
CA GLY A 208 17.95 -26.48 -5.75
C GLY A 208 18.71 -25.88 -6.95
N SER A 209 19.73 -26.57 -7.48
CA SER A 209 20.52 -26.12 -8.65
C SER A 209 20.99 -27.27 -9.56
N GLY A 210 20.54 -28.50 -9.31
CA GLY A 210 20.98 -29.70 -10.03
C GLY A 210 20.44 -29.79 -11.45
N THR A 211 19.27 -29.25 -11.73
CA THR A 211 18.70 -29.15 -13.08
C THR A 211 18.90 -27.76 -13.67
N PRO A 212 18.99 -27.60 -15.02
CA PRO A 212 19.12 -26.27 -15.65
C PRO A 212 17.99 -25.31 -15.27
N LEU A 213 16.76 -25.79 -15.15
CA LEU A 213 15.60 -24.99 -14.77
C LEU A 213 15.64 -24.57 -13.29
N ALA A 214 16.01 -25.48 -12.39
CA ALA A 214 16.20 -25.17 -10.97
C ALA A 214 17.31 -24.13 -10.79
N LYS A 215 18.43 -24.30 -11.49
CA LYS A 215 19.55 -23.35 -11.49
C LYS A 215 19.12 -21.96 -11.96
N PHE A 216 18.28 -21.87 -13.02
CA PHE A 216 17.74 -20.60 -13.49
C PHE A 216 16.91 -19.92 -12.38
N PHE A 217 15.92 -20.59 -11.80
CA PHE A 217 15.10 -20.05 -10.72
C PHE A 217 15.94 -19.64 -9.51
N ASN A 218 16.88 -20.46 -9.12
CA ASN A 218 17.78 -20.18 -8.00
C ASN A 218 18.63 -18.94 -8.26
N THR A 219 19.22 -18.81 -9.45
CA THR A 219 20.04 -17.66 -9.81
C THR A 219 19.24 -16.37 -9.82
N VAL A 220 18.05 -16.37 -10.45
CA VAL A 220 17.18 -15.18 -10.51
C VAL A 220 16.69 -14.83 -9.11
N GLY A 221 16.28 -15.82 -8.31
CA GLY A 221 15.81 -15.61 -6.94
C GLY A 221 16.90 -15.02 -6.04
N ASN A 222 18.11 -15.56 -6.07
CA ASN A 222 19.24 -15.02 -5.29
C ASN A 222 19.65 -13.61 -5.76
N THR A 223 19.60 -13.34 -7.07
CA THR A 223 19.85 -11.98 -7.58
C THR A 223 18.81 -11.00 -7.06
N ALA A 224 17.53 -11.36 -7.05
CA ALA A 224 16.46 -10.54 -6.46
C ALA A 224 16.69 -10.30 -4.96
N PHE A 225 17.09 -11.33 -4.20
CA PHE A 225 17.48 -11.17 -2.79
C PHE A 225 18.70 -10.25 -2.62
N GLY A 226 19.70 -10.35 -3.49
CA GLY A 226 20.88 -9.47 -3.48
C GLY A 226 20.55 -8.00 -3.67
N MET A 227 19.42 -7.69 -4.36
CA MET A 227 18.95 -6.31 -4.53
C MET A 227 18.25 -5.75 -3.29
N MET A 228 18.02 -6.53 -2.25
CA MET A 228 17.33 -6.11 -1.02
C MET A 228 17.99 -4.89 -0.37
N PHE A 229 19.28 -4.95 -0.07
CA PHE A 229 20.01 -3.84 0.54
C PHE A 229 20.15 -2.61 -0.36
N PRO A 230 20.49 -2.75 -1.66
CA PRO A 230 20.50 -1.62 -2.58
C PRO A 230 19.16 -0.87 -2.66
N ILE A 231 18.07 -1.61 -2.78
CA ILE A 231 16.71 -1.02 -2.83
C ILE A 231 16.37 -0.32 -1.51
N LEU A 232 16.59 -1.00 -0.37
CA LEU A 232 16.35 -0.40 0.94
C LEU A 232 17.13 0.90 1.11
N ALA A 233 18.44 0.89 0.84
CA ALA A 233 19.32 2.05 0.99
C ALA A 233 18.93 3.19 0.03
N GLY A 234 18.59 2.86 -1.22
CA GLY A 234 18.18 3.84 -2.22
C GLY A 234 16.89 4.58 -1.83
N TYR A 235 15.85 3.84 -1.49
CA TYR A 235 14.56 4.44 -1.12
C TYR A 235 14.58 5.09 0.27
N PHE A 236 15.42 4.61 1.19
CA PHE A 236 15.70 5.31 2.44
C PHE A 236 16.36 6.67 2.19
N ALA A 237 17.41 6.71 1.36
CA ALA A 237 18.09 7.94 0.98
C ALA A 237 17.14 8.89 0.23
N MET A 238 16.29 8.37 -0.66
CA MET A 238 15.27 9.16 -1.35
C MET A 238 14.26 9.78 -0.37
N GLY A 239 13.88 9.08 0.68
CA GLY A 239 12.98 9.61 1.72
C GLY A 239 13.58 10.79 2.50
N ILE A 240 14.90 10.91 2.54
CA ILE A 240 15.62 12.01 3.24
C ILE A 240 15.98 13.14 2.27
N GLY A 241 16.57 12.80 1.12
CA GLY A 241 17.17 13.75 0.18
C GLY A 241 16.40 13.93 -1.14
N GLY A 242 15.20 13.33 -1.26
CA GLY A 242 14.41 13.36 -2.49
C GLY A 242 14.99 12.51 -3.62
N ARG A 243 14.45 12.64 -4.83
CA ARG A 243 14.85 11.85 -6.01
C ARG A 243 16.36 11.83 -6.31
N PRO A 244 17.11 12.94 -6.17
CA PRO A 244 18.57 12.93 -6.44
C PRO A 244 19.34 11.98 -5.53
N ALA A 245 18.86 11.71 -4.33
CA ALA A 245 19.51 10.83 -3.36
C ALA A 245 19.31 9.32 -3.64
N LEU A 246 18.37 8.96 -4.52
CA LEU A 246 18.08 7.57 -4.87
C LEU A 246 19.31 6.85 -5.43
N MET A 247 19.96 7.46 -6.40
CA MET A 247 21.11 6.84 -7.10
C MET A 247 22.31 6.60 -6.16
N PRO A 248 22.81 7.60 -5.42
CA PRO A 248 23.91 7.35 -4.47
C PRO A 248 23.49 6.38 -3.35
N GLY A 249 22.22 6.35 -2.93
CA GLY A 249 21.72 5.38 -1.97
C GLY A 249 21.78 3.95 -2.50
N ILE A 250 21.33 3.68 -3.73
CA ILE A 250 21.42 2.35 -4.36
C ILE A 250 22.87 1.92 -4.49
N VAL A 251 23.73 2.81 -4.97
CA VAL A 251 25.18 2.49 -5.16
C VAL A 251 25.83 2.16 -3.82
N SER A 252 25.55 2.92 -2.76
CA SER A 252 26.11 2.61 -1.42
C SER A 252 25.63 1.25 -0.90
N GLY A 253 24.37 0.90 -1.13
CA GLY A 253 23.82 -0.41 -0.78
C GLY A 253 24.37 -1.59 -1.61
N LEU A 254 24.92 -1.33 -2.80
CA LEU A 254 25.60 -2.35 -3.62
C LEU A 254 27.04 -2.62 -3.16
N ILE A 255 27.65 -1.65 -2.49
CA ILE A 255 29.05 -1.73 -2.03
C ILE A 255 29.15 -2.32 -0.61
N ALA A 256 28.07 -2.19 0.17
CA ALA A 256 27.99 -2.67 1.55
C ALA A 256 27.88 -4.19 1.63
#